data_60b811b49e6f72e65196912864b09fe4
#
_entry.id   60b811b49e6f72e65196912864b09fe4
#
_cell.length_a   1.000
_cell.length_b   1.000
_cell.length_c   1.000
_cell.angle_alpha   90.00
_cell.angle_beta   90.00
_cell.angle_gamma   90.00
#
_symmetry.space_group_name_H-M   'P 1'
#
loop_
_entity.id
_entity.type
_entity.pdbx_description
1 polymer ?
#
loop_
_entity_poly.entity_id
_entity_poly.type
_entity_poly.pdbx_seq_one_letter_code
_entity_poly.pdbx_strand_id
1 'polypeptide(L)'
;RLLAGDDARALFTGVAAHTISRMPSLVASGAGLMLATLGHAVGWPIPVGGSQAIPEALLTDLRSHGGELVLSEDVASPPSGVVLYDTAPTALLRIYGDRLPPRYAETLRRYRYGPGVAKVDFVLSGEIPWRDSRLAQAPTLHLGGDRTMMARAEREIAEGRQPEWPMVLAALPHLADPGRIDAQGRRPLWTYAHVPQGSMVDMAETITDIIEGFAPGFRDLVVGVRSVPAAHLADHNANLVGGDIGVGGNNMFSALTGPTLRWDPWSTPIPKAYLCSSATPPGGGVHGMAGFYAARTVLRKEFGITEMPTLSP
;
A
#
# COMPACT_ATOMS: atom_id res chain seq x y z
N ARG A 1 7.67 19.61 18.95
CA ARG A 1 8.68 20.60 19.34
C ARG A 1 9.96 20.51 18.51
N LEU A 2 10.24 19.36 17.83
CA LEU A 2 11.42 19.16 16.98
C LEU A 2 11.31 19.86 15.63
N LEU A 3 10.11 20.02 15.09
CA LEU A 3 9.89 20.71 13.83
C LEU A 3 9.43 22.14 14.09
N ALA A 4 10.21 23.10 13.62
CA ALA A 4 9.88 24.51 13.66
C ALA A 4 9.07 24.88 12.41
N GLY A 5 7.98 25.66 12.61
CA GLY A 5 7.11 26.10 11.52
C GLY A 5 5.99 25.11 11.16
N ASP A 6 4.92 25.65 10.63
CA ASP A 6 3.72 24.86 10.31
C ASP A 6 3.89 24.09 9.00
N ASP A 7 4.64 24.60 8.03
CA ASP A 7 4.93 23.92 6.76
C ASP A 7 5.71 22.62 7.00
N ALA A 8 6.75 22.64 7.85
CA ALA A 8 7.52 21.45 8.19
C ALA A 8 6.66 20.40 8.91
N ARG A 9 5.74 20.86 9.76
CA ARG A 9 4.79 19.97 10.44
C ARG A 9 3.78 19.38 9.47
N ALA A 10 3.25 20.16 8.52
CA ALA A 10 2.33 19.71 7.50
C ALA A 10 3.00 18.68 6.59
N LEU A 11 4.22 18.98 6.08
CA LEU A 11 5.00 18.08 5.24
C LEU A 11 5.25 16.73 5.96
N PHE A 12 5.73 16.77 7.19
CA PHE A 12 5.97 15.55 7.96
C PHE A 12 4.68 14.76 8.24
N THR A 13 3.55 15.45 8.46
CA THR A 13 2.26 14.79 8.67
C THR A 13 1.76 14.11 7.40
N GLY A 14 1.94 14.73 6.22
CA GLY A 14 1.64 14.11 4.93
C GLY A 14 2.43 12.82 4.72
N VAL A 15 3.75 12.86 5.01
CA VAL A 15 4.59 11.65 4.94
C VAL A 15 4.14 10.59 5.94
N ALA A 16 3.79 10.99 7.18
CA ALA A 16 3.29 10.06 8.21
C ALA A 16 1.93 9.44 7.87
N ALA A 17 1.11 10.11 7.08
CA ALA A 17 -0.20 9.63 6.64
C ALA A 17 -0.13 8.40 5.73
N HIS A 18 1.05 8.08 5.15
CA HIS A 18 1.27 6.82 4.42
C HIS A 18 0.98 5.56 5.25
N THR A 19 0.89 5.66 6.57
CA THR A 19 0.48 4.52 7.40
C THR A 19 -1.00 4.18 7.29
N ILE A 20 -1.82 5.07 6.71
CA ILE A 20 -3.29 4.94 6.61
C ILE A 20 -3.87 4.45 7.94
N SER A 21 -3.57 5.18 9.00
CA SER A 21 -3.92 4.83 10.36
C SER A 21 -4.25 6.07 11.19
N ARG A 22 -4.93 5.82 12.32
CA ARG A 22 -5.30 6.91 13.24
C ARG A 22 -4.09 7.80 13.57
N MET A 23 -4.25 9.11 13.42
CA MET A 23 -3.26 10.11 13.83
C MET A 23 -3.81 11.06 14.93
N PRO A 24 -2.95 11.53 15.83
CA PRO A 24 -1.53 11.19 15.99
C PRO A 24 -1.31 9.80 16.60
N SER A 25 -0.26 9.10 16.16
CA SER A 25 0.16 7.82 16.75
C SER A 25 1.67 7.64 16.65
N LEU A 26 2.22 6.73 17.50
CA LEU A 26 3.65 6.40 17.45
C LEU A 26 4.01 5.69 16.12
N VAL A 27 3.11 4.85 15.61
CA VAL A 27 3.31 4.13 14.34
C VAL A 27 3.41 5.12 13.18
N ALA A 28 2.45 6.05 13.06
CA ALA A 28 2.48 7.07 12.03
C ALA A 28 3.74 7.95 12.13
N SER A 29 4.12 8.33 13.36
CA SER A 29 5.33 9.14 13.58
C SER A 29 6.61 8.38 13.22
N GLY A 30 6.69 7.09 13.58
CA GLY A 30 7.83 6.22 13.24
C GLY A 30 7.96 5.99 11.74
N ALA A 31 6.87 5.67 11.05
CA ALA A 31 6.87 5.51 9.60
C ALA A 31 7.20 6.83 8.88
N GLY A 32 6.63 7.95 9.34
CA GLY A 32 6.96 9.27 8.80
C GLY A 32 8.45 9.60 8.93
N LEU A 33 9.04 9.30 10.10
CA LEU A 33 10.48 9.52 10.31
C LEU A 33 11.34 8.61 9.42
N MET A 34 10.99 7.33 9.32
CA MET A 34 11.68 6.37 8.44
C MET A 34 11.62 6.81 6.99
N LEU A 35 10.43 7.10 6.47
CA LEU A 35 10.26 7.53 5.08
C LEU A 35 10.98 8.84 4.79
N ALA A 36 10.89 9.84 5.69
CA ALA A 36 11.62 11.09 5.54
C ALA A 36 13.13 10.86 5.55
N THR A 37 13.65 10.01 6.43
CA THR A 37 15.08 9.66 6.49
C THR A 37 15.54 9.00 5.20
N LEU A 38 14.78 8.02 4.68
CA LEU A 38 15.09 7.36 3.41
C LEU A 38 15.03 8.35 2.24
N GLY A 39 14.03 9.25 2.22
CA GLY A 39 13.92 10.29 1.21
C GLY A 39 15.16 11.22 1.16
N HIS A 40 15.72 11.56 2.32
CA HIS A 40 16.94 12.35 2.40
C HIS A 40 18.22 11.55 2.10
N ALA A 41 18.26 10.27 2.49
CA ALA A 41 19.46 9.45 2.34
C ALA A 41 19.66 8.94 0.91
N VAL A 42 18.59 8.46 0.26
CA VAL A 42 18.65 7.76 -1.03
C VAL A 42 17.60 8.23 -2.04
N GLY A 43 16.69 9.09 -1.63
CA GLY A 43 15.52 9.48 -2.41
C GLY A 43 14.40 8.45 -2.40
N TRP A 44 13.36 8.71 -3.17
CA TRP A 44 12.26 7.79 -3.44
C TRP A 44 12.24 7.46 -4.93
N PRO A 45 13.02 6.45 -5.36
CA PRO A 45 13.15 6.12 -6.78
C PRO A 45 11.87 5.56 -7.37
N ILE A 46 11.65 5.83 -8.64
CA ILE A 46 10.60 5.24 -9.45
C ILE A 46 11.27 4.31 -10.47
N PRO A 47 10.83 3.05 -10.63
CA PRO A 47 11.40 2.16 -11.63
C PRO A 47 11.15 2.68 -13.05
N VAL A 48 12.15 2.65 -13.87
CA VAL A 48 12.01 2.95 -15.31
C VAL A 48 11.03 1.95 -15.92
N GLY A 49 10.05 2.44 -16.69
CA GLY A 49 8.97 1.62 -17.24
C GLY A 49 7.81 1.35 -16.27
N GLY A 50 7.92 1.82 -15.01
CA GLY A 50 6.87 1.74 -13.99
C GLY A 50 7.00 0.58 -13.03
N SER A 51 6.02 0.47 -12.12
CA SER A 51 6.04 -0.50 -11.00
C SER A 51 6.11 -1.95 -11.47
N GLN A 52 5.62 -2.27 -12.67
CA GLN A 52 5.67 -3.60 -13.25
C GLN A 52 7.11 -4.11 -13.45
N ALA A 53 8.08 -3.21 -13.62
CA ALA A 53 9.48 -3.59 -13.75
C ALA A 53 10.03 -4.34 -12.53
N ILE A 54 9.49 -4.10 -11.34
CA ILE A 54 9.90 -4.79 -10.10
C ILE A 54 9.50 -6.27 -10.14
N PRO A 55 8.20 -6.64 -10.31
CA PRO A 55 7.82 -8.05 -10.37
C PRO A 55 8.40 -8.75 -11.60
N GLU A 56 8.62 -8.06 -12.71
CA GLU A 56 9.29 -8.66 -13.88
C GLU A 56 10.74 -9.03 -13.62
N ALA A 57 11.48 -8.18 -12.89
CA ALA A 57 12.86 -8.51 -12.47
C ALA A 57 12.87 -9.74 -11.55
N LEU A 58 11.99 -9.80 -10.56
CA LEU A 58 11.86 -10.96 -9.67
C LEU A 58 11.44 -12.23 -10.43
N LEU A 59 10.54 -12.11 -11.40
CA LEU A 59 10.10 -13.24 -12.23
C LEU A 59 11.22 -13.74 -13.16
N THR A 60 12.03 -12.84 -13.68
CA THR A 60 13.19 -13.19 -14.49
C THR A 60 14.19 -14.00 -13.68
N ASP A 61 14.48 -13.55 -12.46
CA ASP A 61 15.35 -14.27 -11.54
C ASP A 61 14.76 -15.65 -11.15
N LEU A 62 13.47 -15.71 -10.78
CA LEU A 62 12.77 -16.95 -10.50
C LEU A 62 12.90 -17.97 -11.65
N ARG A 63 12.68 -17.52 -12.88
CA ARG A 63 12.77 -18.38 -14.07
C ARG A 63 14.19 -18.86 -14.34
N SER A 64 15.20 -18.03 -14.07
CA SER A 64 16.59 -18.41 -14.23
C SER A 64 17.01 -19.56 -13.31
N HIS A 65 16.26 -19.73 -12.20
CA HIS A 65 16.40 -20.81 -11.24
C HIS A 65 15.40 -21.97 -11.47
N GLY A 66 14.72 -22.03 -12.61
CA GLY A 66 13.77 -23.08 -12.96
C GLY A 66 12.40 -22.96 -12.32
N GLY A 67 12.06 -21.80 -11.76
CA GLY A 67 10.71 -21.53 -11.25
C GLY A 67 9.72 -21.22 -12.38
N GLU A 68 8.45 -21.51 -12.12
CA GLU A 68 7.34 -21.29 -13.07
C GLU A 68 6.34 -20.29 -12.52
N LEU A 69 5.76 -19.50 -13.41
CA LEU A 69 4.61 -18.64 -13.15
C LEU A 69 3.36 -19.23 -13.79
N VAL A 70 2.37 -19.56 -12.97
CA VAL A 70 1.05 -19.98 -13.42
C VAL A 70 0.07 -18.82 -13.22
N LEU A 71 -0.58 -18.40 -14.29
CA LEU A 71 -1.57 -17.32 -14.29
C LEU A 71 -2.99 -17.89 -14.46
N SER A 72 -3.98 -17.07 -14.09
CA SER A 72 -5.40 -17.39 -14.23
C SER A 72 -5.83 -18.67 -13.50
N GLU A 73 -5.13 -19.02 -12.43
CA GLU A 73 -5.45 -20.14 -11.55
C GLU A 73 -5.71 -19.67 -10.12
N ASP A 74 -6.94 -19.87 -9.64
CA ASP A 74 -7.28 -19.59 -8.24
C ASP A 74 -6.95 -20.78 -7.35
N VAL A 75 -6.15 -20.55 -6.31
CA VAL A 75 -5.82 -21.57 -5.32
C VAL A 75 -7.01 -21.80 -4.39
N ALA A 76 -7.92 -22.69 -4.80
CA ALA A 76 -9.14 -23.01 -4.08
C ALA A 76 -8.96 -24.08 -3.00
N SER A 77 -7.86 -24.85 -3.03
CA SER A 77 -7.51 -25.89 -2.06
C SER A 77 -6.03 -25.88 -1.75
N PRO A 78 -5.58 -26.40 -0.58
CA PRO A 78 -4.18 -26.40 -0.22
C PRO A 78 -3.33 -27.16 -1.24
N PRO A 79 -2.31 -26.51 -1.82
CA PRO A 79 -1.31 -27.22 -2.63
C PRO A 79 -0.52 -28.23 -1.79
N SER A 80 0.12 -29.18 -2.46
CA SER A 80 1.07 -30.10 -1.83
C SER A 80 2.42 -29.42 -1.58
N GLY A 81 3.16 -29.92 -0.59
CA GLY A 81 4.52 -29.44 -0.29
C GLY A 81 4.54 -28.22 0.64
N VAL A 82 5.61 -27.46 0.52
CA VAL A 82 5.79 -26.20 1.29
C VAL A 82 5.16 -25.04 0.53
N VAL A 83 4.30 -24.28 1.20
CA VAL A 83 3.56 -23.20 0.59
C VAL A 83 3.78 -21.88 1.35
N LEU A 84 4.12 -20.83 0.60
CA LEU A 84 4.18 -19.46 1.10
C LEU A 84 3.00 -18.69 0.50
N TYR A 85 2.10 -18.20 1.35
CA TYR A 85 0.92 -17.44 0.94
C TYR A 85 1.21 -15.94 0.99
N ASP A 86 1.38 -15.32 -0.17
CA ASP A 86 1.36 -13.86 -0.29
C ASP A 86 -0.07 -13.37 -0.49
N THR A 87 -0.90 -13.65 0.50
CA THR A 87 -2.33 -13.34 0.49
C THR A 87 -2.77 -12.66 1.77
N ALA A 88 -3.96 -12.06 1.74
CA ALA A 88 -4.64 -11.67 2.96
C ALA A 88 -4.82 -12.89 3.88
N PRO A 89 -4.62 -12.76 5.22
CA PRO A 89 -4.68 -13.90 6.13
C PRO A 89 -6.02 -14.65 6.09
N THR A 90 -7.11 -13.93 5.83
CA THR A 90 -8.45 -14.52 5.72
C THR A 90 -8.63 -15.41 4.48
N ALA A 91 -7.75 -15.32 3.48
CA ALA A 91 -7.77 -16.23 2.33
C ALA A 91 -7.59 -17.69 2.76
N LEU A 92 -6.86 -17.95 3.86
CA LEU A 92 -6.67 -19.29 4.39
C LEU A 92 -7.99 -19.92 4.87
N LEU A 93 -8.99 -19.11 5.27
CA LEU A 93 -10.33 -19.63 5.62
C LEU A 93 -10.99 -20.28 4.40
N ARG A 94 -10.84 -19.70 3.22
CA ARG A 94 -11.36 -20.25 1.97
C ARG A 94 -10.57 -21.47 1.51
N ILE A 95 -9.24 -21.39 1.53
CA ILE A 95 -8.32 -22.41 1.00
C ILE A 95 -8.40 -23.71 1.84
N TYR A 96 -8.43 -23.58 3.16
CA TYR A 96 -8.39 -24.73 4.07
C TYR A 96 -9.75 -25.17 4.60
N GLY A 97 -10.73 -24.26 4.71
CA GLY A 97 -12.05 -24.57 5.26
C GLY A 97 -11.97 -25.22 6.63
N ASP A 98 -12.67 -26.35 6.79
CA ASP A 98 -12.73 -27.08 8.07
C ASP A 98 -11.42 -27.79 8.46
N ARG A 99 -10.42 -27.79 7.58
CA ARG A 99 -9.07 -28.31 7.90
C ARG A 99 -8.24 -27.34 8.74
N LEU A 100 -8.70 -26.10 8.95
CA LEU A 100 -8.05 -25.16 9.86
C LEU A 100 -8.24 -25.60 11.32
N PRO A 101 -7.18 -25.51 12.16
CA PRO A 101 -7.35 -25.61 13.59
C PRO A 101 -8.41 -24.60 14.09
N PRO A 102 -9.42 -24.99 14.88
CA PRO A 102 -10.57 -24.15 15.19
C PRO A 102 -10.21 -22.80 15.80
N ARG A 103 -9.23 -22.78 16.71
CA ARG A 103 -8.74 -21.53 17.33
C ARG A 103 -8.08 -20.58 16.31
N TYR A 104 -7.39 -21.13 15.33
CA TYR A 104 -6.76 -20.33 14.28
C TYR A 104 -7.79 -19.78 13.29
N ALA A 105 -8.74 -20.61 12.89
CA ALA A 105 -9.87 -20.18 12.06
C ALA A 105 -10.64 -19.03 12.74
N GLU A 106 -10.89 -19.12 14.04
CA GLU A 106 -11.54 -18.04 14.77
C GLU A 106 -10.71 -16.76 14.83
N THR A 107 -9.38 -16.87 14.99
CA THR A 107 -8.48 -15.70 14.93
C THR A 107 -8.54 -15.04 13.57
N LEU A 108 -8.54 -15.83 12.49
CA LEU A 108 -8.64 -15.30 11.13
C LEU A 108 -9.99 -14.64 10.84
N ARG A 109 -11.11 -15.20 11.35
CA ARG A 109 -12.44 -14.57 11.22
C ARG A 109 -12.51 -13.21 11.93
N ARG A 110 -11.79 -13.07 13.04
CA ARG A 110 -11.69 -11.82 13.82
C ARG A 110 -10.59 -10.89 13.33
N TYR A 111 -9.85 -11.27 12.29
CA TYR A 111 -8.79 -10.43 11.75
C TYR A 111 -9.37 -9.10 11.25
N ARG A 112 -8.73 -8.01 11.66
CA ARG A 112 -9.21 -6.66 11.34
C ARG A 112 -8.31 -6.04 10.28
N TYR A 113 -8.94 -5.60 9.23
CA TYR A 113 -8.33 -4.75 8.22
C TYR A 113 -8.38 -3.29 8.65
N GLY A 114 -7.48 -2.48 8.09
CA GLY A 114 -7.39 -1.04 8.33
C GLY A 114 -8.39 -0.24 7.49
N PRO A 115 -8.28 1.09 7.55
CA PRO A 115 -8.97 1.97 6.62
C PRO A 115 -8.67 1.62 5.18
N GLY A 116 -9.58 1.99 4.28
CA GLY A 116 -9.42 1.78 2.85
C GLY A 116 -8.85 3.00 2.13
N VAL A 117 -8.55 2.81 0.86
CA VAL A 117 -8.31 3.91 -0.08
C VAL A 117 -9.34 3.86 -1.20
N ALA A 118 -9.82 5.02 -1.62
CA ALA A 118 -10.59 5.18 -2.86
C ALA A 118 -9.65 5.77 -3.93
N LYS A 119 -9.54 5.09 -5.05
CA LYS A 119 -8.59 5.41 -6.12
C LYS A 119 -9.26 6.21 -7.22
N VAL A 120 -8.60 7.27 -7.68
CA VAL A 120 -9.03 8.02 -8.87
C VAL A 120 -7.82 8.28 -9.77
N ASP A 121 -7.92 7.83 -11.01
CA ASP A 121 -6.94 8.11 -12.05
C ASP A 121 -7.50 9.11 -13.03
N PHE A 122 -6.70 10.12 -13.38
CA PHE A 122 -7.03 11.12 -14.38
C PHE A 122 -6.09 11.01 -15.58
N VAL A 123 -6.63 11.35 -16.75
CA VAL A 123 -5.87 11.67 -17.94
C VAL A 123 -6.03 13.16 -18.18
N LEU A 124 -4.91 13.89 -18.24
CA LEU A 124 -4.90 15.34 -18.38
C LEU A 124 -4.39 15.75 -19.76
N SER A 125 -4.99 16.81 -20.32
CA SER A 125 -4.59 17.40 -21.60
C SER A 125 -3.37 18.33 -21.50
N GLY A 126 -2.96 18.72 -20.29
CA GLY A 126 -1.89 19.69 -20.06
C GLY A 126 -1.30 19.61 -18.64
N GLU A 127 -0.36 20.51 -18.35
CA GLU A 127 0.22 20.65 -17.01
C GLU A 127 -0.78 21.28 -16.06
N ILE A 128 -0.76 20.82 -14.80
CA ILE A 128 -1.64 21.34 -13.76
C ILE A 128 -1.24 22.78 -13.39
N PRO A 129 -2.16 23.75 -13.45
CA PRO A 129 -1.86 25.17 -13.21
C PRO A 129 -1.82 25.49 -11.70
N TRP A 130 -0.85 24.88 -11.00
CA TRP A 130 -0.68 25.10 -9.57
C TRP A 130 -0.52 26.58 -9.22
N ARG A 131 -1.23 27.07 -8.20
CA ARG A 131 -1.02 28.41 -7.65
C ARG A 131 0.41 28.62 -7.15
N ASP A 132 1.00 27.59 -6.55
CA ASP A 132 2.40 27.55 -6.19
C ASP A 132 3.16 26.78 -7.26
N SER A 133 3.93 27.52 -8.07
CA SER A 133 4.68 26.93 -9.18
C SER A 133 5.73 25.89 -8.77
N ARG A 134 6.14 25.85 -7.48
CA ARG A 134 7.06 24.83 -6.96
C ARG A 134 6.45 23.43 -7.02
N LEU A 135 5.11 23.32 -6.92
CA LEU A 135 4.41 22.04 -6.99
C LEU A 135 4.51 21.37 -8.37
N ALA A 136 4.74 22.15 -9.42
CA ALA A 136 4.96 21.61 -10.76
C ALA A 136 6.23 20.75 -10.91
N GLN A 137 7.14 20.81 -9.93
CA GLN A 137 8.36 20.01 -9.90
C GLN A 137 8.29 18.83 -8.93
N ALA A 138 7.17 18.69 -8.21
CA ALA A 138 7.00 17.63 -7.21
C ALA A 138 6.26 16.44 -7.82
N PRO A 139 6.92 15.28 -8.03
CA PRO A 139 6.28 14.12 -8.63
C PRO A 139 5.24 13.45 -7.70
N THR A 140 5.26 13.77 -6.41
CA THR A 140 4.27 13.28 -5.44
C THR A 140 3.89 14.39 -4.46
N LEU A 141 2.61 14.55 -4.24
CA LEU A 141 2.01 15.58 -3.39
C LEU A 141 1.05 14.95 -2.38
N HIS A 142 0.98 15.55 -1.18
CA HIS A 142 -0.05 15.27 -0.19
C HIS A 142 -0.93 16.51 -0.04
N LEU A 143 -2.16 16.41 -0.50
CA LEU A 143 -3.16 17.49 -0.43
C LEU A 143 -4.12 17.17 0.72
N GLY A 144 -3.97 17.84 1.85
CA GLY A 144 -4.75 17.53 3.06
C GLY A 144 -4.86 18.69 4.03
N GLY A 145 -4.32 19.85 3.65
CA GLY A 145 -4.30 21.04 4.50
C GLY A 145 -3.17 21.02 5.54
N ASP A 146 -3.40 21.66 6.68
CA ASP A 146 -2.43 21.69 7.76
C ASP A 146 -2.39 20.37 8.56
N ARG A 147 -1.41 20.29 9.49
CA ARG A 147 -1.24 19.13 10.37
C ARG A 147 -2.52 18.75 11.13
N THR A 148 -3.29 19.74 11.57
CA THR A 148 -4.48 19.50 12.40
C THR A 148 -5.63 18.94 11.56
N MET A 149 -5.81 19.48 10.35
CA MET A 149 -6.80 19.00 9.38
C MET A 149 -6.49 17.54 8.99
N MET A 150 -5.26 17.24 8.59
CA MET A 150 -4.84 15.88 8.22
C MET A 150 -5.01 14.89 9.39
N ALA A 151 -4.57 15.25 10.60
CA ALA A 151 -4.71 14.37 11.76
C ALA A 151 -6.17 14.16 12.17
N ARG A 152 -7.03 15.14 11.94
CA ARG A 152 -8.48 15.01 12.15
C ARG A 152 -9.09 14.06 11.14
N ALA A 153 -8.78 14.23 9.85
CA ALA A 153 -9.28 13.37 8.78
C ALA A 153 -8.90 11.89 9.04
N GLU A 154 -7.62 11.61 9.32
CA GLU A 154 -7.16 10.25 9.61
C GLU A 154 -7.83 9.64 10.84
N ARG A 155 -8.14 10.44 11.85
CA ARG A 155 -8.90 9.99 13.02
C ARG A 155 -10.34 9.64 12.68
N GLU A 156 -11.02 10.52 11.93
CA GLU A 156 -12.41 10.29 11.50
C GLU A 156 -12.51 9.01 10.66
N ILE A 157 -11.59 8.79 9.73
CA ILE A 157 -11.51 7.59 8.90
C ILE A 157 -11.30 6.33 9.77
N ALA A 158 -10.36 6.38 10.73
CA ALA A 158 -10.12 5.26 11.64
C ALA A 158 -11.32 4.95 12.57
N GLU A 159 -12.22 5.90 12.75
CA GLU A 159 -13.48 5.77 13.48
C GLU A 159 -14.67 5.41 12.57
N GLY A 160 -14.40 5.13 11.27
CA GLY A 160 -15.42 4.72 10.30
C GLY A 160 -16.24 5.88 9.72
N ARG A 161 -15.80 7.12 9.89
CA ARG A 161 -16.49 8.30 9.35
C ARG A 161 -15.76 8.87 8.14
N GLN A 162 -16.53 9.26 7.11
CA GLN A 162 -15.99 9.94 5.94
C GLN A 162 -15.69 11.40 6.32
N PRO A 163 -14.43 11.87 6.21
CA PRO A 163 -14.12 13.27 6.44
C PRO A 163 -14.58 14.12 5.26
N GLU A 164 -14.95 15.36 5.53
CA GLU A 164 -15.27 16.35 4.51
C GLU A 164 -14.04 16.70 3.65
N TRP A 165 -12.87 16.75 4.28
CA TRP A 165 -11.60 17.04 3.64
C TRP A 165 -10.58 15.91 3.91
N PRO A 166 -10.60 14.82 3.12
CA PRO A 166 -9.65 13.74 3.27
C PRO A 166 -8.25 14.14 2.83
N MET A 167 -7.24 13.43 3.31
CA MET A 167 -5.91 13.49 2.71
C MET A 167 -5.94 12.81 1.35
N VAL A 168 -5.43 13.52 0.34
CA VAL A 168 -5.26 13.01 -1.02
C VAL A 168 -3.78 12.87 -1.34
N LEU A 169 -3.36 11.70 -1.77
CA LEU A 169 -2.07 11.53 -2.43
C LEU A 169 -2.26 11.73 -3.92
N ALA A 170 -1.45 12.58 -4.51
CA ALA A 170 -1.43 12.85 -5.95
C ALA A 170 -0.01 12.59 -6.49
N ALA A 171 0.10 11.74 -7.50
CA ALA A 171 1.36 11.43 -8.14
C ALA A 171 1.34 11.78 -9.62
N LEU A 172 2.38 12.46 -10.06
CA LEU A 172 2.62 12.91 -11.42
C LEU A 172 3.82 12.13 -12.00
N PRO A 173 3.65 10.87 -12.38
CA PRO A 173 4.75 10.01 -12.76
C PRO A 173 5.52 10.49 -13.99
N HIS A 174 4.89 11.27 -14.86
CA HIS A 174 5.53 11.85 -16.04
C HIS A 174 6.65 12.84 -15.73
N LEU A 175 6.68 13.40 -14.52
CA LEU A 175 7.78 14.28 -14.09
C LEU A 175 9.09 13.51 -13.86
N ALA A 176 8.99 12.24 -13.49
CA ALA A 176 10.14 11.35 -13.31
C ALA A 176 10.38 10.47 -14.54
N ASP A 177 9.33 10.12 -15.28
CA ASP A 177 9.37 9.28 -16.48
C ASP A 177 8.58 9.95 -17.62
N PRO A 178 9.24 10.80 -18.44
CA PRO A 178 8.59 11.49 -19.56
C PRO A 178 7.91 10.55 -20.57
N GLY A 179 8.30 9.29 -20.64
CA GLY A 179 7.68 8.27 -21.48
C GLY A 179 6.21 7.98 -21.11
N ARG A 180 5.72 8.53 -20.00
CA ARG A 180 4.33 8.47 -19.57
C ARG A 180 3.41 9.47 -20.29
N ILE A 181 3.98 10.41 -21.03
CA ILE A 181 3.23 11.34 -21.87
C ILE A 181 2.95 10.64 -23.19
N ASP A 182 1.69 10.59 -23.60
CA ASP A 182 1.31 9.93 -24.84
C ASP A 182 1.59 10.83 -26.09
N ALA A 183 1.37 10.28 -27.28
CA ALA A 183 1.61 10.98 -28.55
C ALA A 183 0.72 12.22 -28.75
N GLN A 184 -0.36 12.37 -27.99
CA GLN A 184 -1.25 13.54 -27.98
C GLN A 184 -0.85 14.56 -26.89
N GLY A 185 0.24 14.34 -26.16
CA GLY A 185 0.69 15.18 -25.07
C GLY A 185 -0.11 15.00 -23.77
N ARG A 186 -0.99 13.98 -23.71
CA ARG A 186 -1.77 13.70 -22.50
C ARG A 186 -0.91 12.99 -21.47
N ARG A 187 -1.17 13.26 -20.20
CA ARG A 187 -0.39 12.77 -19.07
C ARG A 187 -1.26 12.19 -17.97
N PRO A 188 -0.79 11.14 -17.26
CA PRO A 188 -1.52 10.57 -16.14
C PRO A 188 -1.32 11.41 -14.88
N LEU A 189 -2.40 11.54 -14.11
CA LEU A 189 -2.38 11.88 -12.71
C LEU A 189 -2.99 10.73 -11.94
N TRP A 190 -2.22 10.12 -11.06
CA TRP A 190 -2.63 9.01 -10.21
C TRP A 190 -2.94 9.54 -8.81
N THR A 191 -4.14 9.29 -8.31
CA THR A 191 -4.53 9.75 -6.99
C THR A 191 -5.21 8.67 -6.18
N TYR A 192 -5.18 8.81 -4.87
CA TYR A 192 -6.11 8.17 -3.95
C TYR A 192 -6.42 9.07 -2.75
N ALA A 193 -7.57 8.84 -2.15
CA ALA A 193 -7.92 9.43 -0.87
C ALA A 193 -8.10 8.33 0.17
N HIS A 194 -7.74 8.62 1.42
CA HIS A 194 -8.08 7.75 2.54
C HIS A 194 -9.57 7.83 2.84
N VAL A 195 -10.18 6.66 3.07
CA VAL A 195 -11.61 6.53 3.35
C VAL A 195 -11.84 5.44 4.40
N PRO A 196 -13.01 5.40 5.04
CA PRO A 196 -13.37 4.26 5.89
C PRO A 196 -13.28 2.94 5.15
N GLN A 197 -12.94 1.86 5.87
CA GLN A 197 -12.91 0.51 5.30
C GLN A 197 -14.24 0.18 4.62
N GLY A 198 -14.16 -0.35 3.40
CA GLY A 198 -15.34 -0.76 2.64
C GLY A 198 -16.22 0.40 2.16
N SER A 199 -15.72 1.63 2.17
CA SER A 199 -16.47 2.79 1.66
C SER A 199 -16.86 2.60 0.21
N MET A 200 -18.13 2.86 -0.09
CA MET A 200 -18.70 2.89 -1.45
C MET A 200 -18.64 4.28 -2.08
N VAL A 201 -18.09 5.28 -1.36
CA VAL A 201 -18.07 6.65 -1.82
C VAL A 201 -17.15 6.78 -3.03
N ASP A 202 -17.69 7.34 -4.12
CA ASP A 202 -16.90 7.78 -5.26
C ASP A 202 -16.20 9.09 -4.91
N MET A 203 -14.88 9.10 -4.96
CA MET A 203 -14.06 10.25 -4.58
C MET A 203 -13.67 11.15 -5.75
N ALA A 204 -14.15 10.89 -6.97
CA ALA A 204 -13.72 11.63 -8.16
C ALA A 204 -13.99 13.14 -8.02
N GLU A 205 -15.22 13.52 -7.67
CA GLU A 205 -15.57 14.93 -7.49
C GLU A 205 -14.84 15.57 -6.30
N THR A 206 -14.78 14.89 -5.16
CA THR A 206 -14.08 15.38 -3.97
C THR A 206 -12.59 15.64 -4.26
N ILE A 207 -11.91 14.72 -4.94
CA ILE A 207 -10.49 14.89 -5.31
C ILE A 207 -10.34 16.00 -6.34
N THR A 208 -11.25 16.10 -7.31
CA THR A 208 -11.25 17.16 -8.30
C THR A 208 -11.40 18.53 -7.64
N ASP A 209 -12.34 18.69 -6.70
CA ASP A 209 -12.55 19.93 -5.94
C ASP A 209 -11.33 20.32 -5.13
N ILE A 210 -10.69 19.34 -4.46
CA ILE A 210 -9.48 19.59 -3.70
C ILE A 210 -8.36 20.09 -4.61
N ILE A 211 -8.14 19.45 -5.75
CA ILE A 211 -7.09 19.87 -6.69
C ILE A 211 -7.41 21.23 -7.31
N GLU A 212 -8.66 21.46 -7.73
CA GLU A 212 -9.12 22.74 -8.27
C GLU A 212 -8.88 23.89 -7.27
N GLY A 213 -9.04 23.63 -5.97
CA GLY A 213 -8.74 24.59 -4.91
C GLY A 213 -7.27 25.02 -4.88
N PHE A 214 -6.33 24.15 -5.24
CA PHE A 214 -4.89 24.44 -5.32
C PHE A 214 -4.44 24.83 -6.73
N ALA A 215 -5.20 24.47 -7.76
CA ALA A 215 -4.87 24.65 -9.18
C ALA A 215 -6.12 25.04 -9.97
N PRO A 216 -6.57 26.30 -9.90
CA PRO A 216 -7.76 26.77 -10.65
C PRO A 216 -7.61 26.52 -12.15
N GLY A 217 -8.63 25.89 -12.76
CA GLY A 217 -8.62 25.41 -14.14
C GLY A 217 -8.19 23.96 -14.31
N PHE A 218 -7.97 23.23 -13.22
CA PHE A 218 -7.67 21.80 -13.28
C PHE A 218 -8.80 21.00 -13.97
N ARG A 219 -10.06 21.35 -13.68
CA ARG A 219 -11.22 20.66 -14.28
C ARG A 219 -11.20 20.67 -15.81
N ASP A 220 -10.77 21.77 -16.41
CA ASP A 220 -10.72 21.95 -17.86
C ASP A 220 -9.63 21.07 -18.53
N LEU A 221 -8.66 20.59 -17.74
CA LEU A 221 -7.62 19.71 -18.22
C LEU A 221 -8.02 18.23 -18.23
N VAL A 222 -9.06 17.84 -17.49
CA VAL A 222 -9.45 16.44 -17.34
C VAL A 222 -10.13 15.95 -18.62
N VAL A 223 -9.47 15.05 -19.35
CA VAL A 223 -10.00 14.43 -20.57
C VAL A 223 -10.43 12.99 -20.36
N GLY A 224 -10.13 12.43 -19.20
CA GLY A 224 -10.60 11.12 -18.78
C GLY A 224 -10.43 10.93 -17.28
N VAL A 225 -11.36 10.19 -16.67
CA VAL A 225 -11.33 9.84 -15.24
C VAL A 225 -11.78 8.41 -15.05
N ARG A 226 -11.11 7.70 -14.15
CA ARG A 226 -11.53 6.39 -13.66
C ARG A 226 -11.51 6.41 -12.13
N SER A 227 -12.64 6.15 -11.52
CA SER A 227 -12.78 6.05 -10.06
C SER A 227 -13.07 4.62 -9.64
N VAL A 228 -12.45 4.21 -8.52
CA VAL A 228 -12.69 2.91 -7.89
C VAL A 228 -12.86 3.13 -6.39
N PRO A 229 -14.09 3.02 -5.86
CA PRO A 229 -14.35 3.05 -4.43
C PRO A 229 -13.59 1.96 -3.66
N ALA A 230 -13.30 2.20 -2.39
CA ALA A 230 -12.56 1.25 -1.54
C ALA A 230 -13.16 -0.16 -1.52
N ALA A 231 -14.49 -0.26 -1.49
CA ALA A 231 -15.20 -1.55 -1.50
C ALA A 231 -14.93 -2.39 -2.75
N HIS A 232 -14.57 -1.76 -3.87
CA HIS A 232 -14.35 -2.42 -5.16
C HIS A 232 -12.87 -2.67 -5.49
N LEU A 233 -11.92 -2.30 -4.62
CA LEU A 233 -10.51 -2.62 -4.87
C LEU A 233 -10.24 -4.13 -4.84
N ALA A 234 -11.01 -4.88 -4.05
CA ALA A 234 -10.93 -6.34 -3.99
C ALA A 234 -11.30 -7.03 -5.32
N ASP A 235 -12.07 -6.38 -6.20
CA ASP A 235 -12.42 -6.90 -7.53
C ASP A 235 -11.18 -6.96 -8.45
N HIS A 236 -10.21 -6.07 -8.21
CA HIS A 236 -8.93 -6.05 -8.90
C HIS A 236 -7.90 -6.98 -8.24
N ASN A 237 -7.82 -6.98 -6.91
CA ASN A 237 -6.94 -7.84 -6.13
C ASN A 237 -7.65 -8.24 -4.83
N ALA A 238 -8.03 -9.51 -4.72
CA ALA A 238 -8.78 -10.06 -3.58
C ALA A 238 -8.13 -9.85 -2.20
N ASN A 239 -6.84 -9.48 -2.17
CA ASN A 239 -6.12 -9.17 -0.92
C ASN A 239 -6.43 -7.77 -0.38
N LEU A 240 -6.97 -6.86 -1.22
CA LEU A 240 -7.30 -5.48 -0.85
C LEU A 240 -8.69 -5.40 -0.20
N VAL A 241 -8.88 -6.14 0.88
CA VAL A 241 -10.17 -6.32 1.57
C VAL A 241 -10.70 -4.99 2.09
N GLY A 242 -11.86 -4.57 1.55
CA GLY A 242 -12.47 -3.28 1.90
C GLY A 242 -11.60 -2.06 1.54
N GLY A 243 -10.68 -2.21 0.60
CA GLY A 243 -9.78 -1.15 0.16
C GLY A 243 -8.51 -0.99 1.01
N ASP A 244 -8.29 -1.84 2.00
CA ASP A 244 -7.05 -1.80 2.80
C ASP A 244 -5.86 -2.31 1.98
N ILE A 245 -5.00 -1.38 1.56
CA ILE A 245 -3.78 -1.69 0.81
C ILE A 245 -2.62 -2.18 1.71
N GLY A 246 -2.77 -2.07 3.03
CA GLY A 246 -1.83 -2.58 4.02
C GLY A 246 -2.14 -4.00 4.49
N VAL A 247 -3.27 -4.57 4.05
CA VAL A 247 -3.73 -5.93 4.40
C VAL A 247 -3.80 -6.17 5.92
N GLY A 248 -4.21 -5.13 6.69
CA GLY A 248 -4.30 -5.16 8.16
C GLY A 248 -2.96 -4.95 8.88
N GLY A 249 -1.86 -4.76 8.15
CA GLY A 249 -0.53 -4.61 8.73
C GLY A 249 -0.23 -3.24 9.36
N ASN A 250 -1.14 -2.27 9.27
CA ASN A 250 -0.86 -0.87 9.58
C ASN A 250 -1.06 -0.47 11.05
N ASN A 251 -0.91 -1.39 11.99
CA ASN A 251 -0.88 -1.07 13.41
C ASN A 251 0.34 -1.69 14.09
N MET A 252 0.75 -1.12 15.24
CA MET A 252 1.98 -1.54 15.93
C MET A 252 1.96 -3.02 16.33
N PHE A 253 0.80 -3.55 16.69
CA PHE A 253 0.67 -4.94 17.09
C PHE A 253 0.89 -5.87 15.89
N SER A 254 0.17 -5.68 14.79
CA SER A 254 0.33 -6.49 13.59
C SER A 254 1.69 -6.33 12.91
N ALA A 255 2.29 -5.14 12.97
CA ALA A 255 3.65 -4.91 12.47
C ALA A 255 4.74 -5.71 13.22
N LEU A 256 4.48 -6.11 14.47
CA LEU A 256 5.42 -6.88 15.27
C LEU A 256 5.08 -8.37 15.36
N THR A 257 3.81 -8.72 15.36
CA THR A 257 3.35 -10.09 15.66
C THR A 257 2.73 -10.80 14.47
N GLY A 258 2.43 -10.08 13.39
CA GLY A 258 1.64 -10.60 12.29
C GLY A 258 0.18 -10.87 12.69
N PRO A 259 -0.55 -11.69 11.93
CA PRO A 259 -1.97 -11.96 12.16
C PRO A 259 -2.27 -12.69 13.47
N THR A 260 -1.26 -13.36 14.02
CA THR A 260 -1.36 -14.11 15.28
C THR A 260 -0.13 -13.88 16.12
N LEU A 261 -0.31 -13.77 17.45
CA LEU A 261 0.82 -13.63 18.39
C LEU A 261 1.68 -14.91 18.39
N ARG A 262 2.81 -14.87 17.69
CA ARG A 262 3.76 -15.98 17.59
C ARG A 262 5.20 -15.44 17.58
N TRP A 263 6.12 -16.23 18.13
CA TRP A 263 7.57 -15.94 18.00
C TRP A 263 8.07 -15.94 16.55
N ASP A 264 7.40 -16.69 15.70
CA ASP A 264 7.65 -16.78 14.28
C ASP A 264 6.36 -16.38 13.55
N PRO A 265 6.20 -15.11 13.23
CA PRO A 265 4.94 -14.58 12.69
C PRO A 265 4.66 -15.00 11.25
N TRP A 266 5.65 -15.52 10.53
CA TRP A 266 5.49 -16.04 9.17
C TRP A 266 4.94 -17.48 9.15
N SER A 267 5.15 -18.25 10.22
CA SER A 267 4.61 -19.62 10.34
C SER A 267 3.12 -19.61 10.71
N THR A 268 2.39 -20.54 10.12
CA THR A 268 1.00 -20.83 10.54
C THR A 268 0.97 -22.08 11.43
N PRO A 269 -0.15 -22.39 12.10
CA PRO A 269 -0.30 -23.69 12.78
C PRO A 269 -0.53 -24.86 11.82
N ILE A 270 -0.59 -24.61 10.52
CA ILE A 270 -0.73 -25.63 9.49
C ILE A 270 0.69 -26.06 9.07
N PRO A 271 1.02 -27.36 9.09
CA PRO A 271 2.30 -27.84 8.66
C PRO A 271 2.64 -27.38 7.23
N LYS A 272 3.86 -26.91 7.03
CA LYS A 272 4.38 -26.48 5.72
C LYS A 272 3.63 -25.29 5.07
N ALA A 273 2.78 -24.58 5.81
CA ALA A 273 2.08 -23.39 5.33
C ALA A 273 2.58 -22.14 6.05
N TYR A 274 2.99 -21.15 5.28
CA TYR A 274 3.59 -19.90 5.74
C TYR A 274 2.87 -18.70 5.14
N LEU A 275 2.83 -17.58 5.85
CA LEU A 275 2.35 -16.29 5.35
C LEU A 275 3.55 -15.40 5.03
N CYS A 276 3.51 -14.72 3.89
CA CYS A 276 4.59 -13.83 3.45
C CYS A 276 4.09 -12.47 2.91
N SER A 277 2.81 -12.16 3.13
CA SER A 277 2.22 -10.89 2.71
C SER A 277 2.53 -9.75 3.67
N SER A 278 2.11 -8.54 3.31
CA SER A 278 2.20 -7.33 4.15
C SER A 278 1.46 -7.44 5.49
N ALA A 279 0.61 -8.45 5.68
CA ALA A 279 0.03 -8.79 6.98
C ALA A 279 1.04 -9.34 7.99
N THR A 280 2.26 -9.69 7.56
CA THR A 280 3.34 -10.19 8.40
C THR A 280 4.45 -9.15 8.56
N PRO A 281 5.25 -9.20 9.64
CA PRO A 281 6.34 -8.25 9.83
C PRO A 281 7.32 -8.21 8.64
N PRO A 282 7.83 -7.02 8.33
CA PRO A 282 7.68 -5.74 9.03
C PRO A 282 6.45 -4.92 8.59
N GLY A 283 5.51 -5.50 7.89
CA GLY A 283 4.30 -4.82 7.42
C GLY A 283 4.38 -4.40 5.95
N GLY A 284 3.47 -3.51 5.52
CA GLY A 284 3.38 -3.03 4.15
C GLY A 284 4.54 -2.14 3.73
N GLY A 285 4.88 -2.19 2.45
CA GLY A 285 5.91 -1.38 1.82
C GLY A 285 6.53 -2.07 0.61
N VAL A 286 7.14 -1.29 -0.29
CA VAL A 286 7.84 -1.83 -1.47
C VAL A 286 9.28 -2.22 -1.08
N HIS A 287 9.43 -3.29 -0.32
CA HIS A 287 10.72 -3.75 0.20
C HIS A 287 10.91 -5.27 0.18
N GLY A 288 9.87 -6.08 -0.10
CA GLY A 288 9.95 -7.54 -0.17
C GLY A 288 10.33 -8.26 1.15
N MET A 289 10.43 -7.55 2.28
CA MET A 289 10.99 -8.10 3.53
C MET A 289 10.11 -9.20 4.15
N ALA A 290 8.80 -9.11 4.01
CA ALA A 290 7.90 -10.17 4.50
C ALA A 290 8.21 -11.50 3.80
N GLY A 291 8.35 -11.47 2.46
CA GLY A 291 8.76 -12.63 1.66
C GLY A 291 10.16 -13.15 2.03
N PHE A 292 11.12 -12.24 2.21
CA PHE A 292 12.49 -12.60 2.62
C PHE A 292 12.52 -13.34 3.95
N TYR A 293 11.85 -12.82 4.98
CA TYR A 293 11.83 -13.46 6.29
C TYR A 293 11.03 -14.77 6.30
N ALA A 294 9.94 -14.85 5.54
CA ALA A 294 9.21 -16.09 5.37
C ALA A 294 10.08 -17.16 4.68
N ALA A 295 10.76 -16.81 3.60
CA ALA A 295 11.70 -17.70 2.90
C ALA A 295 12.81 -18.20 3.83
N ARG A 296 13.44 -17.30 4.60
CA ARG A 296 14.45 -17.66 5.61
C ARG A 296 13.90 -18.63 6.64
N THR A 297 12.68 -18.43 7.09
CA THR A 297 12.01 -19.32 8.04
C THR A 297 11.78 -20.71 7.44
N VAL A 298 11.33 -20.78 6.21
CA VAL A 298 11.10 -22.02 5.46
C VAL A 298 12.41 -22.77 5.24
N LEU A 299 13.44 -22.10 4.74
CA LEU A 299 14.76 -22.72 4.52
C LEU A 299 15.29 -23.38 5.79
N ARG A 300 15.20 -22.69 6.92
CA ARG A 300 15.64 -23.22 8.20
C ARG A 300 14.80 -24.41 8.67
N LYS A 301 13.46 -24.31 8.60
CA LYS A 301 12.56 -25.31 9.21
C LYS A 301 12.36 -26.55 8.36
N GLU A 302 12.23 -26.37 7.05
CA GLU A 302 11.85 -27.44 6.13
C GLU A 302 13.06 -28.07 5.44
N PHE A 303 14.18 -27.31 5.32
CA PHE A 303 15.36 -27.76 4.59
C PHE A 303 16.65 -27.79 5.42
N GLY A 304 16.62 -27.31 6.68
CA GLY A 304 17.79 -27.27 7.55
C GLY A 304 18.86 -26.25 7.13
N ILE A 305 18.53 -25.34 6.21
CA ILE A 305 19.44 -24.32 5.69
C ILE A 305 19.40 -23.12 6.64
N THR A 306 20.50 -22.80 7.27
CA THR A 306 20.63 -21.69 8.23
C THR A 306 21.29 -20.45 7.64
N GLU A 307 22.13 -20.62 6.64
CA GLU A 307 22.77 -19.53 5.91
C GLU A 307 21.92 -19.14 4.70
N MET A 308 21.65 -17.86 4.58
CA MET A 308 20.91 -17.36 3.43
C MET A 308 21.82 -17.35 2.21
N PRO A 309 21.30 -17.71 1.02
CA PRO A 309 22.05 -17.56 -0.22
C PRO A 309 22.44 -16.09 -0.43
N THR A 310 23.56 -15.87 -1.11
CA THR A 310 23.96 -14.52 -1.51
C THR A 310 22.94 -13.96 -2.49
N LEU A 311 22.36 -12.80 -2.16
CA LEU A 311 21.38 -12.11 -2.99
C LEU A 311 22.03 -10.96 -3.81
N SER A 312 23.36 -10.90 -3.83
CA SER A 312 24.07 -9.94 -4.70
C SER A 312 23.99 -10.40 -6.16
N PRO A 313 23.75 -9.49 -7.09
CA PRO A 313 23.80 -9.78 -8.52
C PRO A 313 25.18 -10.21 -8.96
#